data_7f72d1e58dadf56bcafdf8be50e7314c
#
_entry.id   7f72d1e58dadf56bcafdf8be50e7314c
#
_cell.length_a   1.000
_cell.length_b   1.000
_cell.length_c   1.000
_cell.angle_alpha   90.00
_cell.angle_beta   90.00
_cell.angle_gamma   90.00
#
_symmetry.space_group_name_H-M   'P 1'
#
loop_
_entity.id
_entity.type
_entity.pdbx_description
1 polymer ?
#
loop_
_entity_poly.entity_id
_entity_poly.type
_entity_poly.pdbx_seq_one_letter_code
_entity_poly.pdbx_strand_id
1 'polypeptide(L)'
;MMPAESHSAVVPPSGTLVIEGGTLEKPGFLRCVVTAQGGGRGLATAAFSPEKIMPTQVEPPDFDAFWARAKAELAQLPIDSRLTPLPEISTEKVEAFQVDLQNIGTPPAKTSRFYGILCVPRGEGPFPAMMIPPGAGVRGPGRETTWADRGFITLNVGIHEMPVIPTPESRAAPPVPGDYATLGLDNPSHYYFRRVFMGCLRANDYLVTHPKWDRKTLVGLGGSQGGFLTIVTAALDPRVKACVVSFPAYCDVTGYVHGRAGGWPKFLFDDLKDPARDAKIATTAYYDAVNFAKRLKIPGHFGWGYNDETCPPDSTFSAYNVITAPKTLTIIKEMGHPRVPELTVAERDWLLKQVGMAQ
;
A
#
# COMPACT_ATOMS: atom_id res chain seq x y z
N MET A 1 15.57 -17.66 1.19
CA MET A 1 16.56 -16.87 1.96
C MET A 1 17.85 -17.64 2.00
N MET A 2 18.99 -16.97 1.88
CA MET A 2 20.27 -17.62 2.19
C MET A 2 20.27 -18.08 3.64
N PRO A 3 20.93 -19.20 3.98
CA PRO A 3 21.01 -19.66 5.34
C PRO A 3 21.62 -18.55 6.22
N ALA A 4 21.02 -18.28 7.35
CA ALA A 4 21.58 -17.35 8.32
C ALA A 4 22.78 -18.04 8.99
N GLU A 5 23.96 -17.44 8.90
CA GLU A 5 25.09 -17.82 9.76
C GLU A 5 24.87 -17.21 11.13
N SER A 6 25.05 -18.00 12.17
CA SER A 6 24.90 -17.54 13.56
C SER A 6 26.21 -17.73 14.32
N HIS A 7 26.66 -16.67 14.94
CA HIS A 7 27.88 -16.67 15.76
C HIS A 7 27.55 -16.13 17.16
N SER A 8 28.19 -16.72 18.18
CA SER A 8 28.14 -16.22 19.55
C SER A 8 29.51 -15.72 19.96
N ALA A 9 29.57 -14.53 20.54
CA ALA A 9 30.82 -13.94 20.99
C ALA A 9 30.61 -13.14 22.28
N VAL A 10 31.67 -13.00 23.06
CA VAL A 10 31.70 -12.11 24.21
C VAL A 10 32.24 -10.75 23.75
N VAL A 11 31.52 -9.67 24.09
CA VAL A 11 31.99 -8.32 23.80
C VAL A 11 33.28 -8.07 24.61
N PRO A 12 34.40 -7.69 23.96
CA PRO A 12 35.64 -7.44 24.66
C PRO A 12 35.55 -6.19 25.55
N PRO A 13 36.50 -5.99 26.49
CA PRO A 13 36.50 -4.83 27.39
C PRO A 13 36.48 -3.47 26.67
N SER A 14 36.91 -3.41 25.42
CA SER A 14 36.79 -2.22 24.55
C SER A 14 35.36 -1.81 24.25
N GLY A 15 34.37 -2.67 24.52
CA GLY A 15 32.97 -2.44 24.17
C GLY A 15 32.61 -2.62 22.68
N THR A 16 33.58 -2.99 21.85
CA THR A 16 33.41 -3.11 20.39
C THR A 16 33.78 -4.50 19.92
N LEU A 17 32.86 -5.17 19.22
CA LEU A 17 33.11 -6.43 18.53
C LEU A 17 32.95 -6.18 17.02
N VAL A 18 33.98 -6.58 16.26
CA VAL A 18 33.95 -6.54 14.79
C VAL A 18 33.73 -7.93 14.27
N ILE A 19 32.74 -8.09 13.38
CA ILE A 19 32.43 -9.36 12.70
C ILE A 19 32.49 -9.09 11.21
N GLU A 20 33.25 -9.92 10.50
CA GLU A 20 33.32 -9.88 9.03
C GLU A 20 32.06 -10.52 8.46
N GLY A 21 31.16 -9.68 7.91
CA GLY A 21 29.86 -10.11 7.37
C GLY A 21 29.90 -10.65 5.94
N GLY A 22 31.08 -10.56 5.29
CA GLY A 22 31.20 -10.97 3.90
C GLY A 22 30.55 -10.02 2.89
N THR A 23 30.25 -10.54 1.70
CA THR A 23 29.66 -9.79 0.59
C THR A 23 28.63 -10.65 -0.16
N LEU A 24 27.80 -10.02 -1.00
CA LEU A 24 26.90 -10.71 -1.93
C LEU A 24 27.38 -10.55 -3.36
N GLU A 25 27.48 -11.65 -4.09
CA GLU A 25 27.80 -11.64 -5.54
C GLU A 25 26.56 -11.25 -6.37
N LYS A 26 25.36 -11.55 -5.86
CA LYS A 26 24.07 -11.23 -6.50
C LYS A 26 23.44 -9.99 -5.86
N PRO A 27 22.67 -9.23 -6.62
CA PRO A 27 21.87 -8.13 -6.07
C PRO A 27 20.99 -8.60 -4.91
N GLY A 28 20.99 -7.84 -3.81
CA GLY A 28 20.21 -8.21 -2.61
C GLY A 28 20.65 -7.44 -1.38
N PHE A 29 20.25 -7.94 -0.22
CA PHE A 29 20.50 -7.33 1.08
C PHE A 29 21.11 -8.32 2.06
N LEU A 30 22.17 -7.90 2.72
CA LEU A 30 22.78 -8.64 3.83
C LEU A 30 22.33 -7.97 5.14
N ARG A 31 21.68 -8.75 5.99
CA ARG A 31 21.14 -8.27 7.26
C ARG A 31 21.91 -8.87 8.44
N CYS A 32 22.41 -7.99 9.30
CA CYS A 32 23.00 -8.35 10.58
C CYS A 32 21.98 -8.14 11.71
N VAL A 33 21.73 -9.15 12.50
CA VAL A 33 20.90 -9.09 13.70
C VAL A 33 21.77 -9.46 14.90
N VAL A 34 21.84 -8.56 15.86
CA VAL A 34 22.55 -8.78 17.12
C VAL A 34 21.53 -8.90 18.26
N THR A 35 21.65 -9.94 19.06
CA THR A 35 20.84 -10.10 20.27
C THR A 35 21.77 -10.16 21.48
N ALA A 36 21.59 -9.27 22.42
CA ALA A 36 22.36 -9.24 23.66
C ALA A 36 21.73 -10.15 24.72
N GLN A 37 22.56 -10.74 25.56
CA GLN A 37 22.10 -11.43 26.76
C GLN A 37 21.39 -10.40 27.66
N GLY A 38 20.11 -10.61 27.96
CA GLY A 38 19.28 -9.63 28.67
C GLY A 38 18.24 -8.91 27.79
N GLY A 39 18.14 -9.25 26.46
CA GLY A 39 17.00 -8.91 25.61
C GLY A 39 17.18 -7.70 24.69
N GLY A 40 18.36 -7.08 24.62
CA GLY A 40 18.63 -6.05 23.63
C GLY A 40 18.74 -6.64 22.22
N ARG A 41 18.10 -5.99 21.22
CA ARG A 41 18.19 -6.39 19.80
C ARG A 41 18.64 -5.20 18.96
N GLY A 42 19.68 -5.39 18.16
CA GLY A 42 20.12 -4.47 17.12
C GLY A 42 19.93 -5.06 15.72
N LEU A 43 19.71 -4.20 14.74
CA LEU A 43 19.51 -4.58 13.35
C LEU A 43 20.21 -3.58 12.44
N ALA A 44 21.00 -4.08 11.49
CA ALA A 44 21.58 -3.29 10.42
C ALA A 44 21.55 -4.08 9.11
N THR A 45 21.33 -3.38 8.00
CA THR A 45 21.21 -4.00 6.69
C THR A 45 22.05 -3.25 5.65
N ALA A 46 22.89 -3.99 4.93
CA ALA A 46 23.69 -3.49 3.82
C ALA A 46 23.06 -3.91 2.49
N ALA A 47 23.09 -3.00 1.51
CA ALA A 47 22.57 -3.23 0.16
C ALA A 47 23.71 -3.52 -0.82
N PHE A 48 23.49 -4.47 -1.72
CA PHE A 48 24.38 -4.85 -2.80
C PHE A 48 23.65 -4.73 -4.13
N SER A 49 24.00 -3.73 -4.93
CA SER A 49 23.38 -3.44 -6.23
C SER A 49 21.85 -3.51 -6.22
N PRO A 50 21.15 -2.86 -5.26
CA PRO A 50 19.70 -2.99 -5.12
C PRO A 50 18.93 -2.52 -6.35
N GLU A 51 19.49 -1.60 -7.13
CA GLU A 51 18.94 -1.12 -8.41
C GLU A 51 18.89 -2.21 -9.51
N LYS A 52 19.55 -3.35 -9.30
CA LYS A 52 19.57 -4.51 -10.21
C LYS A 52 18.66 -5.65 -9.76
N ILE A 53 17.97 -5.50 -8.64
CA ILE A 53 17.02 -6.52 -8.19
C ILE A 53 15.85 -6.58 -9.18
N MET A 54 15.66 -7.74 -9.78
CA MET A 54 14.54 -8.02 -10.67
C MET A 54 13.47 -8.85 -9.93
N PRO A 55 12.17 -8.63 -10.24
CA PRO A 55 11.12 -9.40 -9.62
C PRO A 55 11.17 -10.89 -10.01
N THR A 56 10.68 -11.74 -9.12
CA THR A 56 10.41 -13.16 -9.37
C THR A 56 8.99 -13.36 -9.88
N GLN A 57 8.10 -12.39 -9.66
CA GLN A 57 6.71 -12.46 -10.05
C GLN A 57 6.56 -12.46 -11.57
N VAL A 58 5.78 -13.42 -12.08
CA VAL A 58 5.46 -13.56 -13.50
C VAL A 58 4.07 -12.98 -13.78
N GLU A 59 3.98 -12.18 -14.82
CA GLU A 59 2.72 -11.55 -15.21
C GLU A 59 1.84 -12.53 -15.99
N PRO A 60 0.53 -12.66 -15.66
CA PRO A 60 -0.39 -13.47 -16.44
C PRO A 60 -0.62 -12.84 -17.82
N PRO A 61 -0.78 -13.63 -18.88
CA PRO A 61 -0.94 -13.10 -20.24
C PRO A 61 -2.25 -12.31 -20.43
N ASP A 62 -3.25 -12.54 -19.59
CA ASP A 62 -4.53 -11.85 -19.61
C ASP A 62 -4.69 -10.78 -18.51
N PHE A 63 -3.59 -10.34 -17.88
CA PHE A 63 -3.60 -9.39 -16.76
C PHE A 63 -4.44 -8.13 -17.06
N ASP A 64 -4.19 -7.48 -18.19
CA ASP A 64 -4.91 -6.26 -18.57
C ASP A 64 -6.39 -6.53 -18.85
N ALA A 65 -6.69 -7.65 -19.50
CA ALA A 65 -8.07 -8.06 -19.77
C ALA A 65 -8.83 -8.38 -18.48
N PHE A 66 -8.19 -9.02 -17.51
CA PHE A 66 -8.76 -9.30 -16.18
C PHE A 66 -9.20 -8.01 -15.49
N TRP A 67 -8.30 -7.02 -15.40
CA TRP A 67 -8.61 -5.75 -14.74
C TRP A 67 -9.57 -4.86 -15.56
N ALA A 68 -9.52 -4.95 -16.89
CA ALA A 68 -10.50 -4.28 -17.74
C ALA A 68 -11.93 -4.81 -17.48
N ARG A 69 -12.11 -6.12 -17.35
CA ARG A 69 -13.40 -6.74 -16.98
C ARG A 69 -13.89 -6.27 -15.61
N ALA A 70 -13.01 -6.24 -14.61
CA ALA A 70 -13.37 -5.77 -13.26
C ALA A 70 -13.79 -4.28 -13.26
N LYS A 71 -13.11 -3.45 -14.02
CA LYS A 71 -13.49 -2.03 -14.21
C LYS A 71 -14.82 -1.87 -14.96
N ALA A 72 -15.07 -2.68 -15.97
CA ALA A 72 -16.34 -2.67 -16.70
C ALA A 72 -17.51 -3.09 -15.80
N GLU A 73 -17.30 -4.08 -14.93
CA GLU A 73 -18.29 -4.50 -13.92
C GLU A 73 -18.59 -3.36 -12.92
N LEU A 74 -17.54 -2.68 -12.41
CA LEU A 74 -17.71 -1.52 -11.55
C LEU A 74 -18.50 -0.40 -12.24
N ALA A 75 -18.22 -0.13 -13.51
CA ALA A 75 -18.86 0.93 -14.30
C ALA A 75 -20.39 0.71 -14.52
N GLN A 76 -20.87 -0.54 -14.38
CA GLN A 76 -22.31 -0.83 -14.46
C GLN A 76 -23.07 -0.42 -13.19
N LEU A 77 -22.36 -0.17 -12.11
CA LEU A 77 -22.97 0.20 -10.84
C LEU A 77 -22.96 1.73 -10.68
N PRO A 78 -24.07 2.36 -10.25
CA PRO A 78 -24.05 3.76 -9.86
C PRO A 78 -23.13 3.95 -8.65
N ILE A 79 -22.58 5.16 -8.48
CA ILE A 79 -21.76 5.50 -7.31
C ILE A 79 -22.60 5.37 -6.02
N ASP A 80 -23.88 5.72 -6.09
CA ASP A 80 -24.84 5.70 -4.96
C ASP A 80 -24.19 6.21 -3.67
N SER A 81 -23.65 7.43 -3.74
CA SER A 81 -22.92 8.06 -2.63
C SER A 81 -23.89 8.55 -1.56
N ARG A 82 -23.56 8.27 -0.30
CA ARG A 82 -24.26 8.78 0.87
C ARG A 82 -23.26 9.49 1.76
N LEU A 83 -23.61 10.69 2.20
CA LEU A 83 -22.78 11.51 3.06
C LEU A 83 -23.45 11.66 4.41
N THR A 84 -22.69 11.45 5.48
CA THR A 84 -23.12 11.71 6.86
C THR A 84 -22.09 12.63 7.52
N PRO A 85 -22.46 13.79 8.05
CA PRO A 85 -21.52 14.69 8.72
C PRO A 85 -20.83 14.01 9.91
N LEU A 86 -19.54 14.35 10.10
CA LEU A 86 -18.71 13.90 11.23
C LEU A 86 -18.22 15.16 11.99
N PRO A 87 -19.05 15.76 12.82
CA PRO A 87 -18.71 17.00 13.53
C PRO A 87 -17.51 16.82 14.46
N GLU A 88 -17.30 15.59 15.00
CA GLU A 88 -16.18 15.24 15.89
C GLU A 88 -14.82 15.19 15.17
N ILE A 89 -14.81 15.16 13.83
CA ILE A 89 -13.58 15.20 13.01
C ILE A 89 -13.44 16.57 12.35
N SER A 90 -14.55 17.29 12.15
CA SER A 90 -14.56 18.60 11.53
C SER A 90 -13.81 19.62 12.39
N THR A 91 -13.15 20.58 11.73
CA THR A 91 -12.40 21.67 12.37
C THR A 91 -12.88 23.02 11.84
N GLU A 92 -12.30 24.12 12.32
CA GLU A 92 -12.55 25.45 11.77
C GLU A 92 -12.15 25.56 10.29
N LYS A 93 -11.19 24.73 9.83
CA LYS A 93 -10.66 24.75 8.45
C LYS A 93 -11.23 23.66 7.57
N VAL A 94 -11.77 22.57 8.13
CA VAL A 94 -12.14 21.37 7.41
C VAL A 94 -13.54 20.88 7.80
N GLU A 95 -14.34 20.50 6.82
CA GLU A 95 -15.57 19.72 7.01
C GLU A 95 -15.30 18.26 6.77
N ALA A 96 -15.74 17.39 7.68
CA ALA A 96 -15.57 15.95 7.58
C ALA A 96 -16.92 15.23 7.45
N PHE A 97 -16.94 14.19 6.62
CA PHE A 97 -18.13 13.37 6.37
C PHE A 97 -17.74 11.90 6.30
N GLN A 98 -18.56 11.00 6.82
CA GLN A 98 -18.56 9.63 6.36
C GLN A 98 -19.08 9.61 4.93
N VAL A 99 -18.33 8.96 4.05
CA VAL A 99 -18.76 8.61 2.70
C VAL A 99 -19.07 7.14 2.65
N ASP A 100 -20.19 6.80 2.03
CA ASP A 100 -20.64 5.44 1.76
C ASP A 100 -20.89 5.33 0.24
N LEU A 101 -20.15 4.46 -0.45
CA LEU A 101 -20.15 4.31 -1.89
C LEU A 101 -20.57 2.89 -2.27
N GLN A 102 -21.32 2.73 -3.37
CA GLN A 102 -21.61 1.42 -3.91
C GLN A 102 -20.41 0.89 -4.70
N ASN A 103 -20.06 -0.36 -4.45
CA ASN A 103 -18.94 -1.07 -5.05
C ASN A 103 -19.36 -2.47 -5.52
N ILE A 104 -18.51 -3.14 -6.30
CA ILE A 104 -18.69 -4.56 -6.59
C ILE A 104 -18.53 -5.39 -5.31
N GLY A 105 -19.24 -6.50 -5.23
CA GLY A 105 -19.09 -7.48 -4.15
C GLY A 105 -18.04 -8.54 -4.43
N THR A 106 -17.79 -9.38 -3.43
CA THR A 106 -17.11 -10.67 -3.64
C THR A 106 -18.16 -11.73 -3.96
N PRO A 107 -18.04 -12.49 -5.04
CA PRO A 107 -19.03 -13.53 -5.36
C PRO A 107 -19.31 -14.48 -4.18
N PRO A 108 -20.57 -14.86 -3.93
CA PRO A 108 -21.75 -14.65 -4.79
C PRO A 108 -22.41 -13.26 -4.67
N ALA A 109 -21.95 -12.38 -3.77
CA ALA A 109 -22.49 -11.03 -3.65
C ALA A 109 -22.14 -10.21 -4.90
N LYS A 110 -23.16 -9.54 -5.48
CA LYS A 110 -22.97 -8.68 -6.66
C LYS A 110 -22.44 -7.30 -6.28
N THR A 111 -22.85 -6.78 -5.15
CA THR A 111 -22.50 -5.44 -4.67
C THR A 111 -22.01 -5.47 -3.24
N SER A 112 -21.25 -4.46 -2.86
CA SER A 112 -20.81 -4.19 -1.50
C SER A 112 -20.84 -2.68 -1.23
N ARG A 113 -20.56 -2.29 0.00
CA ARG A 113 -20.37 -0.88 0.35
C ARG A 113 -18.89 -0.60 0.62
N PHE A 114 -18.46 0.60 0.23
CA PHE A 114 -17.09 1.05 0.43
C PHE A 114 -17.11 2.36 1.19
N TYR A 115 -16.60 2.35 2.41
CA TYR A 115 -16.69 3.48 3.33
C TYR A 115 -15.39 4.27 3.36
N GLY A 116 -15.50 5.57 3.66
CA GLY A 116 -14.37 6.44 3.87
C GLY A 116 -14.72 7.66 4.72
N ILE A 117 -13.68 8.43 5.07
CA ILE A 117 -13.82 9.76 5.65
C ILE A 117 -13.36 10.76 4.61
N LEU A 118 -14.32 11.53 4.12
CA LEU A 118 -14.09 12.69 3.25
C LEU A 118 -13.79 13.88 4.12
N CYS A 119 -12.66 14.55 3.88
CA CYS A 119 -12.35 15.84 4.48
C CYS A 119 -12.24 16.90 3.39
N VAL A 120 -13.02 17.95 3.50
CA VAL A 120 -13.13 19.04 2.51
C VAL A 120 -12.67 20.34 3.16
N PRO A 121 -11.70 21.06 2.59
CA PRO A 121 -11.34 22.39 3.09
C PRO A 121 -12.55 23.32 3.06
N ARG A 122 -12.71 24.14 4.12
CA ARG A 122 -13.67 25.24 4.12
C ARG A 122 -13.19 26.31 3.14
N GLY A 123 -14.09 27.03 2.52
CA GLY A 123 -13.78 27.98 1.46
C GLY A 123 -14.28 27.52 0.10
N GLU A 124 -14.07 28.35 -0.91
CA GLU A 124 -14.73 28.17 -2.22
C GLU A 124 -14.00 27.18 -3.14
N GLY A 125 -12.69 26.99 -2.96
CA GLY A 125 -11.85 26.18 -3.86
C GLY A 125 -11.44 26.97 -5.11
N PRO A 126 -11.06 26.29 -6.22
CA PRO A 126 -10.99 24.84 -6.36
C PRO A 126 -9.80 24.21 -5.63
N PHE A 127 -9.94 22.94 -5.23
CA PHE A 127 -8.91 22.19 -4.48
C PHE A 127 -8.46 20.95 -5.22
N PRO A 128 -7.16 20.55 -5.14
CA PRO A 128 -6.72 19.22 -5.55
C PRO A 128 -7.38 18.14 -4.70
N ALA A 129 -7.51 16.92 -5.24
CA ALA A 129 -8.07 15.78 -4.55
C ALA A 129 -7.01 14.71 -4.27
N MET A 130 -7.17 14.01 -3.14
CA MET A 130 -6.25 12.96 -2.69
C MET A 130 -7.00 11.77 -2.14
N MET A 131 -6.69 10.57 -2.64
CA MET A 131 -7.16 9.30 -2.08
C MET A 131 -6.07 8.71 -1.18
N ILE A 132 -6.45 8.28 0.04
CA ILE A 132 -5.54 7.77 1.07
C ILE A 132 -6.04 6.40 1.53
N PRO A 133 -5.47 5.30 1.01
CA PRO A 133 -5.82 3.96 1.46
C PRO A 133 -5.09 3.57 2.75
N PRO A 134 -5.68 2.67 3.56
CA PRO A 134 -5.15 2.32 4.87
C PRO A 134 -3.97 1.35 4.80
N GLY A 135 -3.11 1.39 5.81
CA GLY A 135 -2.19 0.29 6.11
C GLY A 135 -2.93 -0.99 6.50
N ALA A 136 -2.21 -2.11 6.64
CA ALA A 136 -2.78 -3.40 7.00
C ALA A 136 -3.41 -3.43 8.40
N GLY A 137 -4.31 -4.38 8.61
CA GLY A 137 -5.07 -4.60 9.84
C GLY A 137 -6.54 -4.29 9.69
N VAL A 138 -7.37 -4.97 10.49
CA VAL A 138 -8.83 -4.77 10.51
C VAL A 138 -9.14 -3.50 11.28
N ARG A 139 -9.40 -2.42 10.54
CA ARG A 139 -9.69 -1.09 11.08
C ARG A 139 -10.54 -0.27 10.12
N GLY A 140 -11.18 0.75 10.66
CA GLY A 140 -11.86 1.78 9.87
C GLY A 140 -10.88 2.71 9.13
N PRO A 141 -11.40 3.66 8.33
CA PRO A 141 -10.59 4.65 7.63
C PRO A 141 -9.86 5.60 8.61
N GLY A 142 -8.73 6.16 8.13
CA GLY A 142 -7.97 7.18 8.89
C GLY A 142 -8.80 8.44 9.17
N ARG A 143 -8.54 9.09 10.29
CA ARG A 143 -9.28 10.26 10.77
C ARG A 143 -8.48 11.56 10.70
N GLU A 144 -7.29 11.53 10.11
CA GLU A 144 -6.43 12.71 10.02
C GLU A 144 -6.93 13.72 8.98
N THR A 145 -6.88 14.99 9.33
CA THR A 145 -7.23 16.13 8.47
C THR A 145 -6.03 16.83 7.85
N THR A 146 -4.81 16.37 8.14
CA THR A 146 -3.54 17.04 7.84
C THR A 146 -3.42 17.56 6.41
N TRP A 147 -3.86 16.77 5.42
CA TRP A 147 -3.82 17.19 4.02
C TRP A 147 -5.00 18.09 3.64
N ALA A 148 -6.14 17.92 4.29
CA ALA A 148 -7.28 18.82 4.10
C ALA A 148 -6.98 20.22 4.68
N ASP A 149 -6.29 20.29 5.82
CA ASP A 149 -5.79 21.56 6.38
C ASP A 149 -4.81 22.27 5.44
N ARG A 150 -4.18 21.53 4.53
CA ARG A 150 -3.28 22.07 3.48
C ARG A 150 -3.99 22.38 2.16
N GLY A 151 -5.30 22.26 2.11
CA GLY A 151 -6.07 22.60 0.93
C GLY A 151 -6.32 21.44 -0.06
N PHE A 152 -6.27 20.19 0.37
CA PHE A 152 -6.69 19.05 -0.44
C PHE A 152 -8.08 18.57 -0.04
N ILE A 153 -8.91 18.19 -0.99
CA ILE A 153 -10.05 17.31 -0.71
C ILE A 153 -9.49 15.93 -0.50
N THR A 154 -9.59 15.37 0.70
CA THR A 154 -9.03 14.03 0.99
C THR A 154 -10.14 13.01 1.21
N LEU A 155 -9.93 11.79 0.72
CA LEU A 155 -10.77 10.65 1.02
C LEU A 155 -9.91 9.53 1.60
N ASN A 156 -9.96 9.41 2.92
CA ASN A 156 -9.36 8.29 3.66
C ASN A 156 -10.31 7.10 3.56
N VAL A 157 -9.92 6.05 2.85
CA VAL A 157 -10.80 4.90 2.60
C VAL A 157 -10.60 3.78 3.62
N GLY A 158 -11.69 3.05 3.92
CA GLY A 158 -11.69 1.80 4.66
C GLY A 158 -11.95 0.63 3.71
N ILE A 159 -11.25 -0.50 3.88
CA ILE A 159 -11.32 -1.63 2.94
C ILE A 159 -12.16 -2.81 3.43
N HIS A 160 -12.75 -2.70 4.62
CA HIS A 160 -13.38 -3.83 5.32
C HIS A 160 -14.91 -3.75 5.39
N GLU A 161 -15.56 -2.91 4.59
CA GLU A 161 -17.02 -2.67 4.64
C GLU A 161 -17.49 -2.21 6.03
N MET A 162 -16.61 -1.57 6.79
CA MET A 162 -16.89 -1.06 8.13
C MET A 162 -17.28 0.42 8.06
N PRO A 163 -18.52 0.80 8.34
CA PRO A 163 -18.90 2.21 8.42
C PRO A 163 -18.21 2.88 9.60
N VAL A 164 -17.94 4.19 9.44
CA VAL A 164 -17.38 5.04 10.50
C VAL A 164 -18.39 5.21 11.63
N ILE A 165 -19.67 5.42 11.25
CA ILE A 165 -20.81 5.44 12.16
C ILE A 165 -21.46 4.06 12.09
N PRO A 166 -21.32 3.21 13.12
CA PRO A 166 -21.88 1.87 13.09
C PRO A 166 -23.41 1.88 13.02
N THR A 167 -23.98 1.10 12.09
CA THR A 167 -25.40 0.83 11.98
C THR A 167 -25.77 -0.47 12.73
N PRO A 168 -27.06 -0.73 13.01
CA PRO A 168 -27.50 -2.02 13.57
C PRO A 168 -27.00 -3.21 12.74
N GLU A 169 -27.08 -3.11 11.42
CA GLU A 169 -26.67 -4.16 10.48
C GLU A 169 -25.15 -4.40 10.53
N SER A 170 -24.35 -3.33 10.58
CA SER A 170 -22.88 -3.45 10.67
C SER A 170 -22.42 -4.03 12.01
N ARG A 171 -23.18 -3.79 13.08
CA ARG A 171 -22.90 -4.39 14.41
C ARG A 171 -23.26 -5.87 14.47
N ALA A 172 -24.28 -6.28 13.69
CA ALA A 172 -24.71 -7.67 13.59
C ALA A 172 -23.89 -8.49 12.58
N ALA A 173 -23.12 -7.82 11.70
CA ALA A 173 -22.29 -8.48 10.72
C ALA A 173 -21.15 -9.28 11.39
N PRO A 174 -20.78 -10.44 10.85
CA PRO A 174 -19.62 -11.18 11.35
C PRO A 174 -18.35 -10.32 11.26
N PRO A 175 -17.43 -10.45 12.23
CA PRO A 175 -16.20 -9.70 12.21
C PRO A 175 -15.36 -10.07 11.00
N VAL A 176 -14.65 -9.09 10.44
CA VAL A 176 -13.67 -9.35 9.39
C VAL A 176 -12.53 -10.19 9.97
N PRO A 177 -12.18 -11.33 9.36
CA PRO A 177 -11.07 -12.14 9.83
C PRO A 177 -9.74 -11.39 9.81
N GLY A 178 -8.86 -11.65 10.79
CA GLY A 178 -7.55 -11.00 10.85
C GLY A 178 -6.64 -11.38 9.67
N ASP A 179 -6.85 -12.55 9.09
CA ASP A 179 -6.16 -13.08 7.91
C ASP A 179 -6.84 -12.75 6.58
N TYR A 180 -7.63 -11.66 6.53
CA TYR A 180 -8.39 -11.24 5.33
C TYR A 180 -7.57 -11.25 4.04
N ALA A 181 -6.25 -11.10 4.14
CA ALA A 181 -5.35 -11.14 2.99
C ALA A 181 -5.25 -12.52 2.32
N THR A 182 -5.80 -13.57 2.92
CA THR A 182 -5.84 -14.93 2.35
C THR A 182 -7.22 -15.31 1.81
N LEU A 183 -8.25 -14.50 2.07
CA LEU A 183 -9.63 -14.81 1.71
C LEU A 183 -9.82 -14.89 0.19
N GLY A 184 -10.17 -16.08 -0.31
CA GLY A 184 -10.38 -16.35 -1.73
C GLY A 184 -9.09 -16.33 -2.57
N LEU A 185 -7.92 -16.47 -1.95
CA LEU A 185 -6.62 -16.39 -2.62
C LEU A 185 -6.39 -17.52 -3.64
N ASP A 186 -7.15 -18.59 -3.58
CA ASP A 186 -7.12 -19.70 -4.55
C ASP A 186 -7.85 -19.42 -5.87
N ASN A 187 -8.56 -18.27 -5.95
CA ASN A 187 -9.31 -17.87 -7.15
C ASN A 187 -9.20 -16.36 -7.38
N PRO A 188 -8.60 -15.92 -8.51
CA PRO A 188 -8.40 -14.49 -8.75
C PRO A 188 -9.69 -13.67 -8.80
N SER A 189 -10.81 -14.27 -9.23
CA SER A 189 -12.11 -13.57 -9.26
C SER A 189 -12.79 -13.44 -7.89
N HIS A 190 -12.43 -14.28 -6.93
CA HIS A 190 -12.98 -14.31 -5.58
C HIS A 190 -12.07 -13.69 -4.52
N TYR A 191 -10.83 -13.39 -4.90
CA TYR A 191 -9.84 -12.86 -3.97
C TYR A 191 -10.28 -11.53 -3.35
N TYR A 192 -10.13 -11.43 -2.05
CA TYR A 192 -10.56 -10.29 -1.23
C TYR A 192 -10.17 -8.93 -1.81
N PHE A 193 -8.93 -8.80 -2.30
CA PHE A 193 -8.42 -7.54 -2.84
C PHE A 193 -9.06 -7.11 -4.16
N ARG A 194 -9.80 -7.99 -4.87
CA ARG A 194 -10.50 -7.59 -6.10
C ARG A 194 -11.49 -6.46 -5.84
N ARG A 195 -12.38 -6.65 -4.85
CA ARG A 195 -13.33 -5.60 -4.47
C ARG A 195 -12.65 -4.38 -3.83
N VAL A 196 -11.51 -4.58 -3.13
CA VAL A 196 -10.73 -3.48 -2.53
C VAL A 196 -10.16 -2.57 -3.62
N PHE A 197 -9.55 -3.13 -4.66
CA PHE A 197 -9.03 -2.33 -5.77
C PHE A 197 -10.13 -1.54 -6.48
N MET A 198 -11.26 -2.19 -6.75
CA MET A 198 -12.43 -1.54 -7.36
C MET A 198 -13.01 -0.47 -6.42
N GLY A 199 -12.98 -0.68 -5.11
CA GLY A 199 -13.36 0.32 -4.11
C GLY A 199 -12.47 1.56 -4.12
N CYS A 200 -11.14 1.38 -4.27
CA CYS A 200 -10.22 2.51 -4.43
C CYS A 200 -10.49 3.30 -5.72
N LEU A 201 -10.79 2.61 -6.83
CA LEU A 201 -11.22 3.27 -8.07
C LEU A 201 -12.55 4.01 -7.89
N ARG A 202 -13.52 3.39 -7.17
CA ARG A 202 -14.81 4.03 -6.84
C ARG A 202 -14.62 5.29 -5.99
N ALA A 203 -13.66 5.29 -5.07
CA ALA A 203 -13.31 6.48 -4.29
C ALA A 203 -12.80 7.61 -5.20
N ASN A 204 -11.98 7.30 -6.19
CA ASN A 204 -11.54 8.26 -7.20
C ASN A 204 -12.72 8.74 -8.07
N ASP A 205 -13.64 7.84 -8.49
CA ASP A 205 -14.84 8.22 -9.22
C ASP A 205 -15.64 9.28 -8.45
N TYR A 206 -15.79 9.08 -7.15
CA TYR A 206 -16.48 10.03 -6.29
C TYR A 206 -15.71 11.36 -6.16
N LEU A 207 -14.41 11.32 -5.88
CA LEU A 207 -13.58 12.53 -5.71
C LEU A 207 -13.64 13.46 -6.93
N VAL A 208 -13.60 12.90 -8.15
CA VAL A 208 -13.65 13.71 -9.38
C VAL A 208 -15.03 14.26 -9.71
N THR A 209 -16.07 13.87 -8.97
CA THR A 209 -17.41 14.49 -9.07
C THR A 209 -17.61 15.63 -8.07
N HIS A 210 -16.71 15.78 -7.11
CA HIS A 210 -16.87 16.79 -6.05
C HIS A 210 -16.85 18.21 -6.61
N PRO A 211 -17.83 19.08 -6.27
CA PRO A 211 -17.99 20.41 -6.89
C PRO A 211 -16.80 21.34 -6.65
N LYS A 212 -16.09 21.18 -5.54
CA LYS A 212 -14.88 21.97 -5.20
C LYS A 212 -13.57 21.37 -5.76
N TRP A 213 -13.62 20.27 -6.50
CA TRP A 213 -12.42 19.70 -7.12
C TRP A 213 -11.91 20.60 -8.26
N ASP A 214 -10.58 20.74 -8.37
CA ASP A 214 -9.92 21.59 -9.37
C ASP A 214 -9.98 21.04 -10.82
N ARG A 215 -10.61 19.90 -11.03
CA ARG A 215 -10.83 19.19 -12.30
C ARG A 215 -9.58 18.70 -13.00
N LYS A 216 -8.43 18.74 -12.33
CA LYS A 216 -7.15 18.34 -12.93
C LYS A 216 -6.24 17.53 -12.02
N THR A 217 -6.27 17.78 -10.70
CA THR A 217 -5.30 17.21 -9.75
C THR A 217 -5.97 16.15 -8.89
N LEU A 218 -5.66 14.90 -9.17
CA LEU A 218 -6.01 13.74 -8.35
C LEU A 218 -4.71 13.01 -8.03
N VAL A 219 -4.41 12.80 -6.75
CA VAL A 219 -3.18 12.14 -6.29
C VAL A 219 -3.49 10.99 -5.34
N GLY A 220 -2.58 10.02 -5.26
CA GLY A 220 -2.64 8.94 -4.30
C GLY A 220 -1.49 9.03 -3.29
N LEU A 221 -1.77 8.75 -2.01
CA LEU A 221 -0.76 8.74 -0.96
C LEU A 221 -1.00 7.58 -0.01
N GLY A 222 0.01 6.72 0.20
CA GLY A 222 -0.12 5.61 1.13
C GLY A 222 1.19 4.95 1.53
N GLY A 223 1.16 4.26 2.67
CA GLY A 223 2.28 3.46 3.17
C GLY A 223 1.86 2.01 3.44
N SER A 224 2.81 1.08 3.37
CA SER A 224 2.57 -0.35 3.59
C SER A 224 1.49 -0.89 2.65
N GLN A 225 0.44 -1.54 3.14
CA GLN A 225 -0.73 -1.91 2.32
C GLN A 225 -1.32 -0.69 1.58
N GLY A 226 -1.35 0.49 2.21
CA GLY A 226 -1.79 1.72 1.56
C GLY A 226 -0.89 2.12 0.39
N GLY A 227 0.42 1.91 0.51
CA GLY A 227 1.39 2.13 -0.58
C GLY A 227 1.14 1.19 -1.76
N PHE A 228 0.88 -0.09 -1.48
CA PHE A 228 0.46 -1.06 -2.46
C PHE A 228 -0.83 -0.64 -3.20
N LEU A 229 -1.87 -0.29 -2.45
CA LEU A 229 -3.14 0.17 -3.01
C LEU A 229 -3.00 1.47 -3.82
N THR A 230 -2.06 2.33 -3.43
CA THR A 230 -1.73 3.55 -4.18
C THR A 230 -1.10 3.22 -5.55
N ILE A 231 -0.14 2.28 -5.60
CA ILE A 231 0.45 1.79 -6.87
C ILE A 231 -0.65 1.23 -7.79
N VAL A 232 -1.48 0.35 -7.26
CA VAL A 232 -2.58 -0.30 -8.00
C VAL A 232 -3.54 0.74 -8.56
N THR A 233 -4.01 1.65 -7.72
CA THR A 233 -4.98 2.67 -8.13
C THR A 233 -4.40 3.60 -9.19
N ALA A 234 -3.14 4.04 -9.00
CA ALA A 234 -2.46 4.90 -9.97
C ALA A 234 -2.21 4.19 -11.33
N ALA A 235 -2.00 2.88 -11.34
CA ALA A 235 -1.83 2.09 -12.54
C ALA A 235 -3.15 1.85 -13.30
N LEU A 236 -4.27 1.70 -12.57
CA LEU A 236 -5.58 1.39 -13.15
C LEU A 236 -6.41 2.63 -13.52
N ASP A 237 -6.09 3.80 -12.94
CA ASP A 237 -6.84 5.03 -13.11
C ASP A 237 -5.97 6.14 -13.74
N PRO A 238 -6.16 6.44 -15.04
CA PRO A 238 -5.36 7.45 -15.74
C PRO A 238 -5.64 8.90 -15.29
N ARG A 239 -6.65 9.12 -14.44
CA ARG A 239 -6.96 10.44 -13.86
C ARG A 239 -5.97 10.81 -12.75
N VAL A 240 -5.33 9.83 -12.10
CA VAL A 240 -4.27 10.07 -11.11
C VAL A 240 -3.09 10.73 -11.79
N LYS A 241 -2.54 11.79 -11.18
CA LYS A 241 -1.46 12.62 -11.75
C LYS A 241 -0.13 12.48 -11.03
N ALA A 242 -0.14 12.03 -9.79
CA ALA A 242 1.07 11.75 -9.01
C ALA A 242 0.76 10.76 -7.89
N CYS A 243 1.77 10.05 -7.41
CA CYS A 243 1.61 9.18 -6.24
C CYS A 243 2.79 9.30 -5.28
N VAL A 244 2.50 9.15 -3.99
CA VAL A 244 3.48 9.04 -2.91
C VAL A 244 3.31 7.67 -2.25
N VAL A 245 4.37 6.88 -2.24
CA VAL A 245 4.36 5.48 -1.85
C VAL A 245 5.48 5.20 -0.86
N SER A 246 5.11 4.87 0.38
CA SER A 246 6.07 4.51 1.41
C SER A 246 6.07 2.99 1.64
N PHE A 247 7.25 2.38 1.68
CA PHE A 247 7.43 0.96 2.06
C PHE A 247 6.27 0.05 1.61
N PRO A 248 5.96 -0.02 0.29
CA PRO A 248 4.76 -0.69 -0.19
C PRO A 248 4.78 -2.19 0.13
N ALA A 249 3.62 -2.68 0.55
CA ALA A 249 3.36 -4.11 0.71
C ALA A 249 3.06 -4.79 -0.63
N TYR A 250 2.88 -6.10 -0.60
CA TYR A 250 2.48 -6.94 -1.74
C TYR A 250 3.39 -6.78 -2.97
N CYS A 251 4.67 -6.54 -2.73
CA CYS A 251 5.68 -6.45 -3.78
C CYS A 251 6.44 -7.76 -3.86
N ASP A 252 6.42 -8.40 -5.04
CA ASP A 252 7.17 -9.62 -5.32
C ASP A 252 6.97 -10.72 -4.27
N VAL A 253 5.70 -11.00 -3.93
CA VAL A 253 5.38 -12.01 -2.90
C VAL A 253 5.88 -13.41 -3.26
N THR A 254 6.14 -13.69 -4.53
CA THR A 254 6.76 -14.93 -4.99
C THR A 254 8.24 -15.04 -4.63
N GLY A 255 8.89 -13.97 -4.15
CA GLY A 255 10.25 -14.02 -3.61
C GLY A 255 10.44 -15.15 -2.61
N TYR A 256 9.45 -15.42 -1.74
CA TYR A 256 9.49 -16.50 -0.75
C TYR A 256 9.64 -17.90 -1.36
N VAL A 257 9.07 -18.16 -2.53
CA VAL A 257 9.19 -19.45 -3.22
C VAL A 257 10.43 -19.52 -4.11
N HIS A 258 11.18 -18.41 -4.21
CA HIS A 258 12.42 -18.30 -4.97
C HIS A 258 13.66 -18.00 -4.09
N GLY A 259 13.56 -18.31 -2.78
CA GLY A 259 14.68 -18.17 -1.84
C GLY A 259 15.03 -16.73 -1.47
N ARG A 260 14.14 -15.76 -1.72
CA ARG A 260 14.30 -14.34 -1.42
C ARG A 260 13.15 -13.84 -0.55
N ALA A 261 13.37 -12.79 0.24
CA ALA A 261 12.30 -12.16 0.98
C ALA A 261 11.29 -11.51 0.04
N GLY A 262 10.02 -11.88 0.14
CA GLY A 262 8.89 -11.24 -0.51
C GLY A 262 8.24 -10.18 0.39
N GLY A 263 7.28 -9.40 -0.17
CA GLY A 263 6.52 -8.42 0.59
C GLY A 263 5.48 -9.05 1.53
N TRP A 264 4.91 -8.22 2.40
CA TRP A 264 3.66 -8.57 3.11
C TRP A 264 2.50 -8.68 2.09
N PRO A 265 1.56 -9.64 2.21
CA PRO A 265 1.45 -10.71 3.21
C PRO A 265 2.42 -11.87 2.94
N LYS A 266 2.83 -12.56 4.03
CA LYS A 266 3.83 -13.64 3.96
C LYS A 266 3.21 -15.03 3.78
N PHE A 267 2.06 -15.14 3.16
CA PHE A 267 1.25 -16.36 3.09
C PHE A 267 1.82 -17.49 2.20
N LEU A 268 2.82 -17.19 1.39
CA LEU A 268 3.50 -18.22 0.57
C LEU A 268 4.74 -18.82 1.26
N PHE A 269 5.05 -18.38 2.48
CA PHE A 269 6.32 -18.69 3.13
C PHE A 269 6.38 -20.12 3.66
N ASP A 270 5.33 -20.60 4.33
CA ASP A 270 5.38 -21.82 5.14
C ASP A 270 4.50 -22.96 4.63
N ASP A 271 3.75 -22.81 3.55
CA ASP A 271 2.72 -23.77 3.17
C ASP A 271 3.11 -24.65 1.95
N LEU A 272 4.21 -25.41 2.11
CA LEU A 272 4.67 -26.37 1.08
C LEU A 272 3.69 -27.56 0.90
N LYS A 273 2.73 -27.76 1.81
CA LYS A 273 1.78 -28.87 1.81
C LYS A 273 0.36 -28.47 1.44
N ASP A 274 0.10 -27.19 1.22
CA ASP A 274 -1.23 -26.70 0.83
C ASP A 274 -1.57 -27.20 -0.58
N PRO A 275 -2.64 -27.99 -0.76
CA PRO A 275 -3.07 -28.46 -2.08
C PRO A 275 -3.49 -27.30 -3.02
N ALA A 276 -3.85 -26.13 -2.49
CA ALA A 276 -4.21 -24.96 -3.26
C ALA A 276 -3.01 -24.04 -3.54
N ARG A 277 -1.79 -24.42 -3.16
CA ARG A 277 -0.60 -23.58 -3.24
C ARG A 277 -0.36 -22.99 -4.64
N ASP A 278 -0.43 -23.83 -5.68
CA ASP A 278 -0.21 -23.37 -7.05
C ASP A 278 -1.29 -22.40 -7.53
N ALA A 279 -2.54 -22.62 -7.15
CA ALA A 279 -3.64 -21.69 -7.43
C ALA A 279 -3.45 -20.35 -6.70
N LYS A 280 -2.97 -20.38 -5.45
CA LYS A 280 -2.64 -19.17 -4.68
C LYS A 280 -1.49 -18.41 -5.33
N ILE A 281 -0.41 -19.08 -5.74
CA ILE A 281 0.70 -18.47 -6.47
C ILE A 281 0.19 -17.82 -7.78
N ALA A 282 -0.60 -18.54 -8.56
CA ALA A 282 -1.17 -18.02 -9.80
C ALA A 282 -2.07 -16.79 -9.55
N THR A 283 -2.87 -16.81 -8.48
CA THR A 283 -3.69 -15.68 -8.09
C THR A 283 -2.85 -14.46 -7.72
N THR A 284 -1.75 -14.63 -6.97
CA THR A 284 -0.89 -13.50 -6.60
C THR A 284 -0.37 -12.75 -7.82
N ALA A 285 -0.20 -13.40 -8.94
CA ALA A 285 0.28 -12.78 -10.18
C ALA A 285 -0.66 -11.69 -10.71
N TYR A 286 -1.96 -11.78 -10.46
CA TYR A 286 -2.94 -10.74 -10.81
C TYR A 286 -2.92 -9.56 -9.82
N TYR A 287 -2.37 -9.73 -8.62
CA TYR A 287 -2.50 -8.77 -7.51
C TYR A 287 -1.19 -8.16 -7.05
N ASP A 288 -0.05 -8.72 -7.43
CA ASP A 288 1.26 -8.23 -7.01
C ASP A 288 1.55 -6.82 -7.54
N ALA A 289 2.01 -5.95 -6.66
CA ALA A 289 2.35 -4.57 -6.98
C ALA A 289 3.35 -4.43 -8.14
N VAL A 290 4.22 -5.42 -8.35
CA VAL A 290 5.20 -5.45 -9.46
C VAL A 290 4.51 -5.30 -10.81
N ASN A 291 3.40 -6.02 -11.05
CA ASN A 291 2.71 -6.01 -12.33
C ASN A 291 1.96 -4.69 -12.57
N PHE A 292 1.49 -4.03 -11.52
CA PHE A 292 0.94 -2.66 -11.60
C PHE A 292 2.04 -1.61 -11.77
N ALA A 293 3.15 -1.76 -11.07
CA ALA A 293 4.29 -0.84 -11.14
C ALA A 293 4.83 -0.67 -12.57
N LYS A 294 4.87 -1.74 -13.39
CA LYS A 294 5.19 -1.69 -14.82
C LYS A 294 4.28 -0.75 -15.63
N ARG A 295 3.07 -0.50 -15.15
CA ARG A 295 2.01 0.29 -15.82
C ARG A 295 1.93 1.74 -15.35
N LEU A 296 2.70 2.12 -14.34
CA LEU A 296 2.74 3.52 -13.90
C LEU A 296 3.26 4.42 -15.02
N LYS A 297 2.52 5.49 -15.32
CA LYS A 297 2.84 6.49 -16.35
C LYS A 297 3.00 7.90 -15.77
N ILE A 298 2.81 8.04 -14.47
CA ILE A 298 2.79 9.29 -13.73
C ILE A 298 4.02 9.41 -12.83
N PRO A 299 4.44 10.63 -12.47
CA PRO A 299 5.52 10.81 -11.51
C PRO A 299 5.16 10.22 -10.15
N GLY A 300 6.14 9.58 -9.52
CA GLY A 300 6.00 8.99 -8.19
C GLY A 300 7.16 9.31 -7.26
N HIS A 301 6.85 9.53 -5.97
CA HIS A 301 7.83 9.53 -4.91
C HIS A 301 7.71 8.25 -4.09
N PHE A 302 8.84 7.60 -3.88
CA PHE A 302 8.91 6.34 -3.16
C PHE A 302 9.89 6.48 -1.99
N GLY A 303 9.61 5.78 -0.86
CA GLY A 303 10.49 5.84 0.29
C GLY A 303 10.38 4.64 1.21
N TRP A 304 11.52 4.13 1.71
CA TRP A 304 11.58 3.03 2.68
C TRP A 304 12.93 2.96 3.38
N GLY A 305 13.00 2.06 4.36
CA GLY A 305 14.23 1.75 5.07
C GLY A 305 14.81 0.39 4.72
N TYR A 306 16.10 0.21 4.96
CA TYR A 306 16.74 -1.10 4.73
C TYR A 306 16.43 -2.10 5.86
N ASN A 307 16.08 -1.60 7.05
CA ASN A 307 15.76 -2.43 8.20
C ASN A 307 14.29 -2.85 8.27
N ASP A 308 13.50 -2.62 7.23
CA ASP A 308 12.11 -3.06 7.19
C ASP A 308 12.03 -4.59 7.12
N GLU A 309 11.40 -5.19 8.15
CA GLU A 309 11.16 -6.63 8.24
C GLU A 309 9.74 -7.03 7.81
N THR A 310 8.85 -6.06 7.65
CA THR A 310 7.46 -6.27 7.21
C THR A 310 7.35 -6.22 5.69
N CYS A 311 7.90 -5.16 5.09
CA CYS A 311 8.01 -4.97 3.65
C CYS A 311 9.51 -4.88 3.30
N PRO A 312 10.20 -6.02 3.19
CA PRO A 312 11.65 -6.05 3.03
C PRO A 312 12.11 -5.27 1.78
N PRO A 313 13.28 -4.61 1.84
CA PRO A 313 13.77 -3.80 0.72
C PRO A 313 14.00 -4.61 -0.56
N ASP A 314 14.30 -5.92 -0.48
CA ASP A 314 14.33 -6.80 -1.67
C ASP A 314 13.03 -6.74 -2.45
N SER A 315 11.89 -6.79 -1.76
CA SER A 315 10.58 -6.78 -2.38
C SER A 315 10.20 -5.40 -2.90
N THR A 316 10.47 -4.34 -2.14
CA THR A 316 10.15 -2.97 -2.57
C THR A 316 10.98 -2.52 -3.76
N PHE A 317 12.27 -2.88 -3.82
CA PHE A 317 13.11 -2.64 -4.98
C PHE A 317 12.65 -3.41 -6.22
N SER A 318 12.14 -4.65 -6.06
CA SER A 318 11.57 -5.43 -7.17
C SER A 318 10.44 -4.68 -7.88
N ALA A 319 9.55 -4.02 -7.12
CA ALA A 319 8.49 -3.21 -7.70
C ALA A 319 9.01 -1.86 -8.23
N TYR A 320 9.90 -1.21 -7.50
CA TYR A 320 10.44 0.08 -7.89
C TYR A 320 11.25 0.02 -9.18
N ASN A 321 12.11 -1.00 -9.34
CA ASN A 321 13.04 -1.10 -10.46
C ASN A 321 12.33 -1.27 -11.81
N VAL A 322 11.13 -1.85 -11.83
CA VAL A 322 10.34 -2.02 -13.07
C VAL A 322 9.54 -0.79 -13.50
N ILE A 323 9.49 0.26 -12.66
CA ILE A 323 8.83 1.52 -13.00
C ILE A 323 9.67 2.28 -14.02
N THR A 324 9.08 2.64 -15.16
CA THR A 324 9.72 3.43 -16.22
C THR A 324 9.31 4.91 -16.21
N ALA A 325 8.24 5.26 -15.48
CA ALA A 325 7.80 6.64 -15.30
C ALA A 325 8.80 7.45 -14.47
N PRO A 326 8.75 8.79 -14.49
CA PRO A 326 9.55 9.63 -13.62
C PRO A 326 9.35 9.24 -12.15
N LYS A 327 10.44 8.94 -11.47
CA LYS A 327 10.39 8.48 -10.07
C LYS A 327 11.53 9.04 -9.25
N THR A 328 11.26 9.29 -7.98
CA THR A 328 12.26 9.67 -6.97
C THR A 328 12.22 8.68 -5.82
N LEU A 329 13.36 8.48 -5.16
CA LEU A 329 13.51 7.53 -4.07
C LEU A 329 14.18 8.20 -2.87
N THR A 330 13.58 8.09 -1.70
CA THR A 330 14.20 8.45 -0.41
C THR A 330 14.48 7.17 0.38
N ILE A 331 15.75 6.92 0.65
CA ILE A 331 16.19 5.80 1.50
C ILE A 331 16.66 6.34 2.85
N ILE A 332 16.11 5.81 3.92
CA ILE A 332 16.58 6.02 5.28
C ILE A 332 17.05 4.67 5.81
N LYS A 333 18.35 4.42 5.71
CA LYS A 333 18.94 3.07 5.88
C LYS A 333 18.57 2.42 7.22
N GLU A 334 18.53 3.21 8.28
CA GLU A 334 18.26 2.73 9.64
C GLU A 334 16.77 2.51 9.91
N MET A 335 15.89 3.03 9.07
CA MET A 335 14.44 2.92 9.25
C MET A 335 13.98 1.46 9.05
N GLY A 336 13.16 1.01 10.01
CA GLY A 336 12.35 -0.20 9.89
C GLY A 336 11.00 0.09 9.22
N HIS A 337 9.95 -0.69 9.58
CA HIS A 337 8.61 -0.48 9.02
C HIS A 337 7.91 0.80 9.52
N PRO A 338 8.04 1.22 10.79
CA PRO A 338 7.46 2.49 11.23
C PRO A 338 8.07 3.68 10.48
N ARG A 339 7.18 4.57 10.01
CA ARG A 339 7.58 5.80 9.32
C ARG A 339 8.32 6.74 10.29
N VAL A 340 9.36 7.40 9.78
CA VAL A 340 10.12 8.42 10.51
C VAL A 340 9.82 9.83 9.97
N PRO A 341 10.04 10.89 10.77
CA PRO A 341 9.73 12.28 10.38
C PRO A 341 10.42 12.71 9.09
N GLU A 342 11.67 12.30 8.86
CA GLU A 342 12.48 12.66 7.69
C GLU A 342 11.82 12.17 6.40
N LEU A 343 11.28 10.96 6.38
CA LEU A 343 10.55 10.44 5.23
C LEU A 343 9.26 11.22 5.00
N THR A 344 8.51 11.52 6.07
CA THR A 344 7.27 12.31 5.99
C THR A 344 7.51 13.70 5.41
N VAL A 345 8.61 14.35 5.77
CA VAL A 345 9.00 15.67 5.25
C VAL A 345 9.34 15.56 3.76
N ALA A 346 10.18 14.60 3.37
CA ALA A 346 10.57 14.42 1.97
C ALA A 346 9.35 14.15 1.06
N GLU A 347 8.43 13.29 1.49
CA GLU A 347 7.18 12.96 0.80
C GLU A 347 6.27 14.18 0.64
N ARG A 348 6.08 14.92 1.73
CA ARG A 348 5.26 16.14 1.72
C ARG A 348 5.83 17.18 0.75
N ASP A 349 7.11 17.48 0.86
CA ASP A 349 7.74 18.55 0.10
C ASP A 349 7.77 18.20 -1.40
N TRP A 350 8.03 16.93 -1.71
CA TRP A 350 7.94 16.44 -3.08
C TRP A 350 6.52 16.61 -3.64
N LEU A 351 5.50 16.17 -2.90
CA LEU A 351 4.11 16.22 -3.36
C LEU A 351 3.64 17.66 -3.58
N LEU A 352 3.88 18.55 -2.60
CA LEU A 352 3.50 19.96 -2.72
C LEU A 352 4.16 20.63 -3.94
N LYS A 353 5.44 20.33 -4.20
CA LYS A 353 6.14 20.79 -5.40
C LYS A 353 5.49 20.21 -6.66
N GLN A 354 5.15 18.92 -6.67
CA GLN A 354 4.57 18.24 -7.84
C GLN A 354 3.21 18.80 -8.24
N VAL A 355 2.41 19.27 -7.27
CA VAL A 355 1.08 19.83 -7.52
C VAL A 355 1.06 21.37 -7.57
N GLY A 356 2.23 22.02 -7.50
CA GLY A 356 2.35 23.48 -7.59
C GLY A 356 1.89 24.24 -6.33
N MET A 357 1.92 23.59 -5.17
CA MET A 357 1.56 24.16 -3.86
C MET A 357 2.80 24.37 -2.94
N ALA A 358 4.02 24.18 -3.45
CA ALA A 358 5.22 24.49 -2.69
C ALA A 358 5.31 26.00 -2.43
N GLN A 359 5.53 26.39 -1.18
CA GLN A 359 5.84 27.76 -0.77
C GLN A 359 7.30 28.06 -0.96
#